data_e8b566d5d8570e0a6c9f20e72623307f
#
_entry.id   e8b566d5d8570e0a6c9f20e72623307f
#
_cell.length_a   1.000
_cell.length_b   1.000
_cell.length_c   1.000
_cell.angle_alpha   90.00
_cell.angle_beta   90.00
_cell.angle_gamma   90.00
#
_symmetry.space_group_name_H-M   'P 1'
#
loop_
_entity.id
_entity.type
_entity.pdbx_description
1 polymer ?
#
loop_
_entity_poly.entity_id
_entity_poly.type
_entity_poly.pdbx_seq_one_letter_code
_entity_poly.pdbx_strand_id
1 'polypeptide(L)'
;MYNTLKTITLVHGVSGKEHRVANTLKEMIAPYCDASHIDAMGNLIAVKKGTSANPKKVLLCGHMDEIGFIVNFVEDNGFVRVAPIGGINWVACAFGEVVSDKGVHGVLVPNSGTKASDFAPDLFYIDIGADNKKNAERKVKIGDTFVLKSNLTKLNANRVVGRPLDDRAGCGIVLEIAKRIAKEPVADDVYYVFSVQEEVGCRGSKTAAFAIGADVSLTFDVTGTGDTAGSKPMAVKLGGGAAIKIKDMSVICDSEVVDKLTRIAKEKNIKSQHEILAYGGTDTSSIQMTGAGCRAGAISIPSRYIHSGVEMIDMNDYKACIDLAVEFIKE
;
A
#
# COMPACT_ATOMS: atom_id res chain seq x y z
N MET A 1 -2.78 12.49 -11.14
CA MET A 1 -3.28 11.26 -10.48
C MET A 1 -2.94 9.98 -11.25
N TYR A 2 -3.60 9.61 -12.38
CA TYR A 2 -3.33 8.34 -13.09
C TYR A 2 -1.86 8.14 -13.49
N ASN A 3 -1.20 9.13 -14.07
CA ASN A 3 0.21 9.02 -14.46
C ASN A 3 1.15 8.91 -13.24
N THR A 4 0.85 9.62 -12.15
CA THR A 4 1.55 9.48 -10.87
C THR A 4 1.45 8.05 -10.37
N LEU A 5 0.22 7.53 -10.25
CA LEU A 5 -0.04 6.16 -9.82
C LEU A 5 0.67 5.14 -10.72
N LYS A 6 0.57 5.29 -12.04
CA LYS A 6 1.25 4.42 -13.00
C LYS A 6 2.77 4.39 -12.82
N THR A 7 3.39 5.54 -12.60
CA THR A 7 4.84 5.61 -12.40
C THR A 7 5.27 4.80 -11.17
N ILE A 8 4.61 4.99 -10.02
CA ILE A 8 5.01 4.31 -8.78
C ILE A 8 4.61 2.83 -8.74
N THR A 9 3.50 2.45 -9.41
CA THR A 9 3.03 1.06 -9.52
C THR A 9 4.01 0.18 -10.31
N LEU A 10 4.74 0.73 -11.27
CA LEU A 10 5.68 -0.04 -12.10
C LEU A 10 7.07 -0.22 -11.46
N VAL A 11 7.31 0.35 -10.28
CA VAL A 11 8.59 0.20 -9.57
C VAL A 11 8.53 -1.01 -8.66
N HIS A 12 9.46 -1.95 -8.83
CA HIS A 12 9.60 -3.14 -7.98
C HIS A 12 9.96 -2.75 -6.54
N GLY A 13 9.25 -3.31 -5.56
CA GLY A 13 9.47 -3.00 -4.15
C GLY A 13 8.71 -3.93 -3.21
N VAL A 14 9.16 -5.19 -3.11
CA VAL A 14 8.66 -6.13 -2.10
C VAL A 14 9.15 -5.72 -0.70
N SER A 15 8.41 -6.13 0.36
CA SER A 15 8.81 -5.84 1.75
C SER A 15 10.28 -6.19 2.02
N GLY A 16 11.02 -5.22 2.58
CA GLY A 16 12.46 -5.31 2.85
C GLY A 16 13.34 -4.94 1.65
N LYS A 17 12.77 -4.60 0.48
CA LYS A 17 13.51 -4.15 -0.72
C LYS A 17 12.85 -2.96 -1.42
N GLU A 18 12.32 -2.01 -0.65
CA GLU A 18 11.56 -0.86 -1.12
C GLU A 18 12.44 0.30 -1.62
N HIS A 19 13.75 0.20 -1.51
CA HIS A 19 14.68 1.31 -1.79
C HIS A 19 14.49 1.99 -3.16
N ARG A 20 14.07 1.25 -4.21
CA ARG A 20 13.79 1.84 -5.52
C ARG A 20 12.54 2.70 -5.49
N VAL A 21 11.51 2.24 -4.78
CA VAL A 21 10.26 2.99 -4.60
C VAL A 21 10.51 4.23 -3.77
N ALA A 22 11.25 4.09 -2.66
CA ALA A 22 11.62 5.22 -1.80
C ALA A 22 12.38 6.30 -2.56
N ASN A 23 13.36 5.93 -3.39
CA ASN A 23 14.11 6.89 -4.21
C ASN A 23 13.21 7.56 -5.26
N THR A 24 12.36 6.80 -5.96
CA THR A 24 11.40 7.35 -6.92
C THR A 24 10.45 8.35 -6.26
N LEU A 25 9.85 7.98 -5.12
CA LEU A 25 8.95 8.87 -4.37
C LEU A 25 9.69 10.10 -3.83
N LYS A 26 10.94 9.95 -3.38
CA LYS A 26 11.77 11.06 -2.91
C LYS A 26 11.99 12.11 -3.99
N GLU A 27 12.32 11.68 -5.20
CA GLU A 27 12.44 12.58 -6.35
C GLU A 27 11.10 13.25 -6.68
N MET A 28 10.00 12.50 -6.64
CA MET A 28 8.68 13.00 -6.98
C MET A 28 8.11 13.98 -5.94
N ILE A 29 8.41 13.83 -4.64
CA ILE A 29 7.90 14.68 -3.58
C ILE A 29 8.77 15.92 -3.33
N ALA A 30 10.05 15.87 -3.69
CA ALA A 30 11.02 16.94 -3.40
C ALA A 30 10.54 18.36 -3.74
N PRO A 31 9.80 18.62 -4.84
CA PRO A 31 9.32 19.98 -5.17
C PRO A 31 8.17 20.47 -4.27
N TYR A 32 7.62 19.61 -3.38
CA TYR A 32 6.38 19.84 -2.64
C TYR A 32 6.54 19.76 -1.13
N CYS A 33 7.78 19.66 -0.63
CA CYS A 33 8.10 19.60 0.79
C CYS A 33 9.31 20.47 1.11
N ASP A 34 9.47 20.83 2.39
CA ASP A 34 10.60 21.66 2.85
C ASP A 34 11.85 20.83 3.11
N ALA A 35 11.67 19.56 3.51
CA ALA A 35 12.77 18.63 3.74
C ALA A 35 12.29 17.19 3.54
N SER A 36 13.22 16.29 3.19
CA SER A 36 12.96 14.85 3.14
C SER A 36 14.22 14.03 3.42
N HIS A 37 14.05 12.87 4.04
CA HIS A 37 15.11 11.90 4.26
C HIS A 37 14.57 10.47 4.23
N ILE A 38 15.46 9.51 4.05
CA ILE A 38 15.16 8.09 4.23
C ILE A 38 15.79 7.67 5.55
N ASP A 39 15.00 7.07 6.42
CA ASP A 39 15.44 6.62 7.75
C ASP A 39 16.20 5.27 7.70
N ALA A 40 16.65 4.79 8.86
CA ALA A 40 17.40 3.54 8.97
C ALA A 40 16.57 2.28 8.59
N MET A 41 15.25 2.33 8.70
CA MET A 41 14.36 1.25 8.25
C MET A 41 14.12 1.27 6.75
N GLY A 42 14.33 2.43 6.10
CA GLY A 42 14.03 2.66 4.69
C GLY A 42 12.77 3.48 4.45
N ASN A 43 12.07 3.95 5.49
CA ASN A 43 10.93 4.84 5.32
C ASN A 43 11.38 6.15 4.67
N LEU A 44 10.64 6.62 3.66
CA LEU A 44 10.78 7.99 3.20
C LEU A 44 9.89 8.90 4.05
N ILE A 45 10.50 9.86 4.71
CA ILE A 45 9.83 10.88 5.53
C ILE A 45 10.08 12.23 4.90
N ALA A 46 9.02 12.95 4.54
CA ALA A 46 9.10 14.32 4.05
C ALA A 46 8.23 15.22 4.93
N VAL A 47 8.52 16.50 4.99
CA VAL A 47 7.78 17.46 5.83
C VAL A 47 7.52 18.75 5.08
N LYS A 48 6.28 19.27 5.23
CA LYS A 48 5.90 20.65 4.97
C LYS A 48 5.65 21.33 6.31
N LYS A 49 6.36 22.43 6.55
CA LYS A 49 6.25 23.20 7.79
C LYS A 49 4.95 23.99 7.84
N GLY A 50 4.34 23.97 9.02
CA GLY A 50 3.18 24.79 9.33
C GLY A 50 3.54 26.24 9.61
N THR A 51 2.52 27.10 9.59
CA THR A 51 2.66 28.54 9.85
C THR A 51 2.28 28.95 11.27
N SER A 52 1.72 28.03 12.05
CA SER A 52 1.38 28.27 13.46
C SER A 52 2.64 28.47 14.32
N ALA A 53 2.54 29.29 15.38
CA ALA A 53 3.63 29.44 16.35
C ALA A 53 3.92 28.15 17.14
N ASN A 54 2.91 27.30 17.32
CA ASN A 54 3.00 25.99 17.97
C ASN A 54 2.27 24.94 17.09
N PRO A 55 2.88 24.52 15.97
CA PRO A 55 2.22 23.63 15.04
C PRO A 55 2.08 22.22 15.64
N LYS A 56 0.92 21.61 15.49
CA LYS A 56 0.76 20.18 15.68
C LYS A 56 1.48 19.42 14.56
N LYS A 57 1.73 18.16 14.79
CA LYS A 57 2.33 17.27 13.79
C LYS A 57 1.27 16.33 13.23
N VAL A 58 0.87 16.58 12.00
CA VAL A 58 -0.07 15.76 11.24
C VAL A 58 0.72 14.78 10.40
N LEU A 59 0.54 13.48 10.61
CA LEU A 59 1.22 12.42 9.87
C LEU A 59 0.28 11.80 8.85
N LEU A 60 0.70 11.79 7.58
CA LEU A 60 0.03 11.12 6.47
C LEU A 60 0.86 9.92 6.06
N CYS A 61 0.29 8.71 6.06
CA CYS A 61 1.01 7.47 5.80
C CYS A 61 0.38 6.66 4.67
N GLY A 62 1.22 6.11 3.79
CA GLY A 62 0.91 5.03 2.86
C GLY A 62 2.13 4.14 2.71
N HIS A 63 1.96 2.82 2.53
CA HIS A 63 3.10 1.91 2.49
C HIS A 63 3.64 1.68 1.08
N MET A 64 4.98 1.54 1.00
CA MET A 64 5.70 1.37 -0.25
C MET A 64 5.82 -0.08 -0.70
N ASP A 65 5.81 -1.00 0.24
CA ASP A 65 6.02 -2.40 -0.07
C ASP A 65 4.81 -3.06 -0.71
N GLU A 66 5.05 -4.20 -1.28
CA GLU A 66 4.06 -5.07 -1.88
C GLU A 66 4.37 -6.51 -1.50
N ILE A 67 3.36 -7.38 -1.54
CA ILE A 67 3.52 -8.82 -1.35
C ILE A 67 4.40 -9.42 -2.45
N GLY A 68 5.08 -10.52 -2.14
CA GLY A 68 5.92 -11.22 -3.10
C GLY A 68 6.46 -12.55 -2.59
N PHE A 69 7.57 -12.95 -3.18
CA PHE A 69 8.17 -14.25 -2.93
C PHE A 69 9.67 -14.10 -2.74
N ILE A 70 10.27 -14.88 -1.83
CA ILE A 70 11.71 -14.95 -1.63
C ILE A 70 12.21 -16.36 -1.97
N VAL A 71 13.28 -16.43 -2.76
CA VAL A 71 13.93 -17.69 -3.12
C VAL A 71 14.53 -18.33 -1.87
N ASN A 72 14.11 -19.55 -1.57
CA ASN A 72 14.62 -20.33 -0.44
C ASN A 72 15.37 -21.59 -0.88
N PHE A 73 15.16 -22.08 -2.10
CA PHE A 73 15.87 -23.26 -2.61
C PHE A 73 15.83 -23.31 -4.16
N VAL A 74 16.82 -23.96 -4.78
CA VAL A 74 16.85 -24.25 -6.22
C VAL A 74 16.96 -25.76 -6.40
N GLU A 75 15.99 -26.35 -7.09
CA GLU A 75 15.94 -27.80 -7.36
C GLU A 75 16.92 -28.23 -8.46
N ASP A 76 17.28 -29.51 -8.50
CA ASP A 76 18.23 -30.05 -9.48
C ASP A 76 17.74 -29.93 -10.93
N ASN A 77 16.42 -29.95 -11.13
CA ASN A 77 15.73 -29.71 -12.41
C ASN A 77 15.61 -28.23 -12.81
N GLY A 78 16.09 -27.30 -11.97
CA GLY A 78 16.12 -25.86 -12.24
C GLY A 78 14.90 -25.07 -11.76
N PHE A 79 13.90 -25.71 -11.15
CA PHE A 79 12.78 -25.00 -10.52
C PHE A 79 13.22 -24.28 -9.24
N VAL A 80 12.60 -23.14 -8.97
CA VAL A 80 12.96 -22.24 -7.87
C VAL A 80 11.86 -22.29 -6.80
N ARG A 81 12.18 -22.87 -5.64
CA ARG A 81 11.27 -22.85 -4.47
C ARG A 81 11.31 -21.50 -3.80
N VAL A 82 10.15 -21.08 -3.29
CA VAL A 82 9.97 -19.78 -2.70
C VAL A 82 9.19 -19.84 -1.40
N ALA A 83 9.48 -18.89 -0.51
CA ALA A 83 8.63 -18.58 0.63
C ALA A 83 7.85 -17.28 0.37
N PRO A 84 6.67 -17.11 0.95
CA PRO A 84 5.89 -15.88 0.82
C PRO A 84 6.52 -14.71 1.56
N ILE A 85 6.32 -13.52 1.04
CA ILE A 85 6.51 -12.24 1.74
C ILE A 85 5.13 -11.58 1.75
N GLY A 86 4.56 -11.35 2.95
CA GLY A 86 3.20 -10.87 3.12
C GLY A 86 2.12 -11.94 2.92
N GLY A 87 0.88 -11.50 2.85
CA GLY A 87 -0.30 -12.35 2.75
C GLY A 87 -0.62 -12.76 1.31
N ILE A 88 -0.15 -13.92 0.85
CA ILE A 88 -0.36 -14.38 -0.52
C ILE A 88 -1.72 -15.10 -0.67
N ASN A 89 -2.54 -14.62 -1.59
CA ASN A 89 -3.69 -15.38 -2.08
C ASN A 89 -3.23 -16.38 -3.15
N TRP A 90 -2.84 -17.58 -2.74
CA TRP A 90 -2.25 -18.59 -3.62
C TRP A 90 -3.15 -18.99 -4.79
N VAL A 91 -4.47 -19.00 -4.58
CA VAL A 91 -5.43 -19.31 -5.66
C VAL A 91 -5.43 -18.19 -6.71
N ALA A 92 -5.43 -16.94 -6.28
CA ALA A 92 -5.43 -15.80 -7.20
C ALA A 92 -4.06 -15.55 -7.87
N CYS A 93 -2.98 -16.03 -7.27
CA CYS A 93 -1.61 -15.85 -7.78
C CYS A 93 -1.11 -17.01 -8.64
N ALA A 94 -1.75 -18.20 -8.56
CA ALA A 94 -1.35 -19.38 -9.32
C ALA A 94 -1.33 -19.12 -10.83
N PHE A 95 -0.28 -19.59 -11.50
CA PHE A 95 0.00 -19.39 -12.92
C PHE A 95 0.22 -17.92 -13.33
N GLY A 96 0.47 -17.06 -12.35
CA GLY A 96 0.83 -15.66 -12.59
C GLY A 96 2.27 -15.51 -13.10
N GLU A 97 2.48 -14.58 -14.02
CA GLU A 97 3.82 -14.16 -14.42
C GLU A 97 4.47 -13.40 -13.25
N VAL A 98 5.72 -13.75 -12.94
CA VAL A 98 6.51 -13.11 -11.88
C VAL A 98 7.80 -12.53 -12.47
N VAL A 99 8.31 -11.50 -11.79
CA VAL A 99 9.58 -10.87 -12.16
C VAL A 99 10.42 -10.61 -10.91
N SER A 100 11.72 -10.92 -11.00
CA SER A 100 12.65 -10.63 -9.90
C SER A 100 13.10 -9.17 -9.91
N ASP A 101 13.69 -8.73 -8.79
CA ASP A 101 14.37 -7.43 -8.67
C ASP A 101 15.53 -7.24 -9.67
N LYS A 102 16.04 -8.33 -10.25
CA LYS A 102 17.08 -8.37 -11.29
C LYS A 102 16.53 -8.49 -12.72
N GLY A 103 15.20 -8.51 -12.89
CA GLY A 103 14.55 -8.64 -14.20
C GLY A 103 14.48 -10.07 -14.72
N VAL A 104 14.66 -11.10 -13.88
CA VAL A 104 14.41 -12.49 -14.28
C VAL A 104 12.91 -12.74 -14.28
N HIS A 105 12.36 -13.15 -15.42
CA HIS A 105 10.96 -13.53 -15.56
C HIS A 105 10.75 -14.99 -15.24
N GLY A 106 9.57 -15.34 -14.72
CA GLY A 106 9.14 -16.69 -14.45
C GLY A 106 7.63 -16.80 -14.31
N VAL A 107 7.16 -18.00 -14.01
CA VAL A 107 5.75 -18.29 -13.74
C VAL A 107 5.65 -18.97 -12.38
N LEU A 108 4.73 -18.51 -11.52
CA LEU A 108 4.42 -19.12 -10.23
C LEU A 108 3.49 -20.32 -10.45
N VAL A 109 3.93 -21.52 -10.14
CA VAL A 109 3.22 -22.75 -10.49
C VAL A 109 3.03 -23.64 -9.26
N PRO A 110 1.81 -24.19 -9.00
CA PRO A 110 1.63 -25.22 -7.99
C PRO A 110 2.20 -26.58 -8.44
N ASN A 111 2.59 -27.43 -7.53
CA ASN A 111 3.00 -28.79 -7.83
C ASN A 111 1.90 -29.52 -8.61
N SER A 112 2.30 -30.33 -9.61
CA SER A 112 1.35 -31.05 -10.46
C SER A 112 0.39 -31.92 -9.65
N GLY A 113 -0.90 -31.88 -9.98
CA GLY A 113 -1.94 -32.64 -9.31
C GLY A 113 -2.46 -32.03 -8.00
N THR A 114 -1.92 -30.93 -7.53
CA THR A 114 -2.43 -30.22 -6.34
C THR A 114 -3.78 -29.56 -6.65
N LYS A 115 -4.78 -29.80 -5.81
CA LYS A 115 -6.09 -29.13 -5.92
C LYS A 115 -5.99 -27.72 -5.37
N ALA A 116 -6.76 -26.79 -5.93
CA ALA A 116 -6.77 -25.40 -5.49
C ALA A 116 -7.15 -25.22 -4.01
N SER A 117 -7.99 -26.13 -3.46
CA SER A 117 -8.33 -26.17 -2.02
C SER A 117 -7.14 -26.43 -1.10
N ASP A 118 -6.09 -27.04 -1.63
CA ASP A 118 -4.93 -27.54 -0.87
C ASP A 118 -3.70 -26.67 -1.06
N PHE A 119 -3.83 -25.56 -1.79
CA PHE A 119 -2.71 -24.65 -2.07
C PHE A 119 -2.09 -24.11 -0.79
N ALA A 120 -0.80 -24.37 -0.61
CA ALA A 120 0.03 -23.96 0.51
C ALA A 120 1.41 -23.50 0.01
N PRO A 121 2.15 -22.70 0.77
CA PRO A 121 3.43 -22.11 0.33
C PRO A 121 4.44 -23.10 -0.22
N ASP A 122 4.58 -24.26 0.43
CA ASP A 122 5.54 -25.32 0.11
C ASP A 122 5.17 -26.11 -1.16
N LEU A 123 3.94 -25.93 -1.66
CA LEU A 123 3.47 -26.58 -2.88
C LEU A 123 3.68 -25.74 -4.14
N PHE A 124 4.34 -24.57 -4.03
CA PHE A 124 4.60 -23.71 -5.17
C PHE A 124 6.09 -23.62 -5.51
N TYR A 125 6.35 -23.37 -6.77
CA TYR A 125 7.68 -23.04 -7.29
C TYR A 125 7.55 -21.98 -8.39
N ILE A 126 8.67 -21.34 -8.72
CA ILE A 126 8.76 -20.46 -9.90
C ILE A 126 9.54 -21.23 -10.99
N ASP A 127 8.95 -21.33 -12.15
CA ASP A 127 9.61 -21.78 -13.37
C ASP A 127 10.21 -20.56 -14.10
N ILE A 128 11.53 -20.51 -14.17
CA ILE A 128 12.29 -19.47 -14.88
C ILE A 128 12.86 -19.94 -16.21
N GLY A 129 12.39 -21.08 -16.72
CA GLY A 129 12.87 -21.69 -17.95
C GLY A 129 14.32 -22.16 -17.88
N ALA A 130 14.75 -22.71 -16.74
CA ALA A 130 16.09 -23.27 -16.57
C ALA A 130 16.04 -24.80 -16.67
N ASP A 131 16.96 -25.42 -17.44
CA ASP A 131 16.98 -26.86 -17.66
C ASP A 131 17.58 -27.64 -16.47
N ASN A 132 18.29 -26.99 -15.59
CA ASN A 132 18.96 -27.57 -14.42
C ASN A 132 19.37 -26.52 -13.40
N LYS A 133 19.73 -26.97 -12.20
CA LYS A 133 20.17 -26.15 -11.07
C LYS A 133 21.27 -25.15 -11.43
N LYS A 134 22.33 -25.61 -12.12
CA LYS A 134 23.47 -24.74 -12.49
C LYS A 134 23.02 -23.56 -13.37
N ASN A 135 22.10 -23.79 -14.29
CA ASN A 135 21.55 -22.74 -15.15
C ASN A 135 20.63 -21.80 -14.39
N ALA A 136 19.82 -22.30 -13.43
CA ALA A 136 19.00 -21.48 -12.56
C ALA A 136 19.86 -20.61 -11.64
N GLU A 137 20.87 -21.16 -10.99
CA GLU A 137 21.76 -20.44 -10.05
C GLU A 137 22.61 -19.33 -10.72
N ARG A 138 22.74 -19.34 -12.05
CA ARG A 138 23.32 -18.22 -12.81
C ARG A 138 22.41 -17.00 -12.86
N LYS A 139 21.08 -17.21 -12.73
CA LYS A 139 20.06 -16.18 -12.86
C LYS A 139 19.55 -15.71 -11.49
N VAL A 140 19.41 -16.64 -10.54
CA VAL A 140 18.81 -16.38 -9.22
C VAL A 140 19.65 -17.00 -8.11
N LYS A 141 19.55 -16.44 -6.90
CA LYS A 141 20.19 -16.91 -5.69
C LYS A 141 19.18 -17.00 -4.55
N ILE A 142 19.48 -17.79 -3.52
CA ILE A 142 18.75 -17.74 -2.25
C ILE A 142 18.73 -16.31 -1.73
N GLY A 143 17.55 -15.83 -1.33
CA GLY A 143 17.31 -14.45 -0.89
C GLY A 143 16.97 -13.46 -2.01
N ASP A 144 17.03 -13.85 -3.28
CA ASP A 144 16.44 -13.04 -4.37
C ASP A 144 14.91 -13.03 -4.25
N THR A 145 14.29 -11.95 -4.68
CA THR A 145 12.85 -11.76 -4.53
C THR A 145 12.16 -11.67 -5.89
N PHE A 146 10.92 -12.15 -5.92
CA PHE A 146 10.02 -12.03 -7.05
C PHE A 146 8.73 -11.35 -6.63
N VAL A 147 8.12 -10.61 -7.52
CA VAL A 147 6.75 -10.11 -7.40
C VAL A 147 5.94 -10.57 -8.60
N LEU A 148 4.62 -10.61 -8.47
CA LEU A 148 3.76 -10.76 -9.64
C LEU A 148 4.00 -9.58 -10.58
N LYS A 149 4.01 -9.81 -11.88
CA LYS A 149 4.33 -8.78 -12.87
C LYS A 149 3.37 -7.59 -12.77
N SER A 150 3.94 -6.43 -12.55
CA SER A 150 3.18 -5.18 -12.40
C SER A 150 2.67 -4.67 -13.73
N ASN A 151 1.44 -4.17 -13.72
CA ASN A 151 0.85 -3.39 -14.81
C ASN A 151 -0.15 -2.38 -14.23
N LEU A 152 -0.59 -1.42 -15.04
CA LEU A 152 -1.73 -0.57 -14.73
C LEU A 152 -2.49 -0.25 -16.00
N THR A 153 -3.73 -0.70 -16.10
CA THR A 153 -4.58 -0.62 -17.28
C THR A 153 -5.91 0.06 -16.94
N LYS A 154 -6.39 0.92 -17.81
CA LYS A 154 -7.74 1.48 -17.73
C LYS A 154 -8.73 0.48 -18.32
N LEU A 155 -9.76 0.09 -17.56
CA LEU A 155 -10.86 -0.73 -18.06
C LEU A 155 -11.97 0.12 -18.71
N ASN A 156 -12.25 1.26 -18.10
CA ASN A 156 -13.21 2.26 -18.60
C ASN A 156 -12.77 3.65 -18.13
N ALA A 157 -13.67 4.63 -18.19
CA ALA A 157 -13.36 6.02 -17.83
C ALA A 157 -12.78 6.17 -16.40
N ASN A 158 -13.26 5.39 -15.43
CA ASN A 158 -12.94 5.58 -14.01
C ASN A 158 -12.27 4.35 -13.36
N ARG A 159 -12.39 3.16 -13.93
CA ARG A 159 -11.84 1.93 -13.35
C ARG A 159 -10.45 1.65 -13.89
N VAL A 160 -9.53 1.39 -12.97
CA VAL A 160 -8.18 0.93 -13.29
C VAL A 160 -7.92 -0.41 -12.63
N VAL A 161 -7.22 -1.28 -13.33
CA VAL A 161 -6.78 -2.59 -12.86
C VAL A 161 -5.28 -2.69 -13.01
N GLY A 162 -4.64 -3.30 -12.03
CA GLY A 162 -3.19 -3.51 -12.02
C GLY A 162 -2.69 -3.91 -10.66
N ARG A 163 -1.37 -3.95 -10.54
CA ARG A 163 -0.69 -4.15 -9.24
C ARG A 163 0.73 -3.58 -9.24
N PRO A 164 1.24 -3.30 -8.02
CA PRO A 164 0.48 -3.25 -6.77
C PRO A 164 -0.35 -1.96 -6.70
N LEU A 165 -1.64 -2.06 -6.39
CA LEU A 165 -2.45 -0.92 -5.95
C LEU A 165 -2.47 -0.86 -4.42
N ASP A 166 -2.34 -2.00 -3.78
CA ASP A 166 -1.96 -2.22 -2.40
C ASP A 166 -0.44 -2.05 -2.24
N ASP A 167 0.15 -1.00 -1.59
CA ASP A 167 -0.59 0.25 -1.35
C ASP A 167 0.07 1.42 -2.10
N ARG A 168 0.44 1.19 -3.37
CA ARG A 168 0.90 2.30 -4.20
C ARG A 168 -0.21 3.34 -4.42
N ALA A 169 -1.48 2.95 -4.19
CA ALA A 169 -2.59 3.89 -4.21
C ALA A 169 -2.49 4.88 -3.04
N GLY A 170 -2.27 4.42 -1.82
CA GLY A 170 -2.04 5.29 -0.66
C GLY A 170 -0.80 6.16 -0.82
N CYS A 171 0.32 5.58 -1.25
CA CYS A 171 1.51 6.38 -1.60
C CYS A 171 1.20 7.49 -2.61
N GLY A 172 0.43 7.17 -3.65
CA GLY A 172 0.02 8.13 -4.64
C GLY A 172 -0.88 9.23 -4.08
N ILE A 173 -1.78 8.90 -3.13
CA ILE A 173 -2.63 9.87 -2.42
C ILE A 173 -1.76 10.83 -1.61
N VAL A 174 -0.83 10.32 -0.80
CA VAL A 174 0.10 11.14 0.00
C VAL A 174 0.86 12.12 -0.89
N LEU A 175 1.37 11.65 -2.03
CA LEU A 175 2.07 12.51 -3.00
C LEU A 175 1.15 13.56 -3.66
N GLU A 176 -0.08 13.19 -4.02
CA GLU A 176 -1.04 14.14 -4.62
C GLU A 176 -1.53 15.18 -3.60
N ILE A 177 -1.65 14.84 -2.31
CA ILE A 177 -1.91 15.79 -1.23
C ILE A 177 -0.74 16.78 -1.14
N ALA A 178 0.51 16.30 -1.09
CA ALA A 178 1.69 17.15 -1.05
C ALA A 178 1.71 18.17 -2.21
N LYS A 179 1.40 17.73 -3.43
CA LYS A 179 1.29 18.60 -4.61
C LYS A 179 0.23 19.68 -4.43
N ARG A 180 -0.94 19.33 -3.89
CA ARG A 180 -2.08 20.24 -3.77
C ARG A 180 -1.86 21.34 -2.74
N ILE A 181 -1.24 20.99 -1.61
CA ILE A 181 -1.01 21.96 -0.54
C ILE A 181 0.37 22.63 -0.58
N ALA A 182 1.22 22.30 -1.57
CA ALA A 182 2.60 22.79 -1.65
C ALA A 182 2.72 24.32 -1.50
N LYS A 183 1.82 25.06 -2.15
CA LYS A 183 1.84 26.54 -2.17
C LYS A 183 0.80 27.16 -1.23
N GLU A 184 0.02 26.35 -0.52
CA GLU A 184 -1.00 26.83 0.40
C GLU A 184 -0.43 26.91 1.82
N PRO A 185 -0.71 27.96 2.59
CA PRO A 185 -0.38 27.97 4.00
C PRO A 185 -1.23 26.92 4.74
N VAL A 186 -0.60 26.13 5.58
CA VAL A 186 -1.25 25.21 6.51
C VAL A 186 -0.82 25.59 7.93
N ALA A 187 -1.69 25.42 8.92
CA ALA A 187 -1.39 25.78 10.30
C ALA A 187 -0.36 24.85 10.93
N ASP A 188 -0.51 23.54 10.69
CA ASP A 188 0.25 22.48 11.33
C ASP A 188 1.38 21.94 10.44
N ASP A 189 2.39 21.33 11.05
CA ASP A 189 3.43 20.59 10.33
C ASP A 189 2.83 19.33 9.71
N VAL A 190 2.94 19.14 8.40
CA VAL A 190 2.45 17.96 7.69
C VAL A 190 3.61 17.06 7.31
N TYR A 191 3.64 15.87 7.90
CA TYR A 191 4.62 14.83 7.63
C TYR A 191 4.03 13.83 6.63
N TYR A 192 4.72 13.63 5.52
CA TYR A 192 4.41 12.64 4.50
C TYR A 192 5.31 11.43 4.72
N VAL A 193 4.73 10.32 5.14
CA VAL A 193 5.43 9.07 5.43
C VAL A 193 5.07 8.05 4.37
N PHE A 194 6.10 7.51 3.72
CA PHE A 194 6.00 6.35 2.85
C PHE A 194 6.71 5.22 3.59
N SER A 195 5.92 4.38 4.23
CA SER A 195 6.41 3.33 5.14
C SER A 195 6.92 2.12 4.37
N VAL A 196 7.73 1.32 5.06
CA VAL A 196 8.23 0.03 4.59
C VAL A 196 7.68 -1.10 5.45
N GLN A 197 7.63 -2.33 4.86
CA GLN A 197 7.33 -3.55 5.60
C GLN A 197 5.97 -3.53 6.33
N GLU A 198 4.96 -2.93 5.73
CA GLU A 198 3.58 -3.00 6.21
C GLU A 198 3.07 -4.44 6.15
N GLU A 199 3.21 -5.09 5.00
CA GLU A 199 2.74 -6.43 4.64
C GLU A 199 3.28 -7.56 5.55
N VAL A 200 4.32 -7.26 6.31
CA VAL A 200 4.96 -8.19 7.25
C VAL A 200 4.87 -7.72 8.70
N GLY A 201 3.94 -6.80 9.00
CA GLY A 201 3.56 -6.40 10.35
C GLY A 201 3.75 -4.92 10.69
N CYS A 202 3.43 -4.00 9.78
CA CYS A 202 3.38 -2.52 9.99
C CYS A 202 4.66 -1.98 10.65
N ARG A 203 5.85 -2.44 10.19
CA ARG A 203 7.10 -2.23 10.92
C ARG A 203 7.66 -0.83 10.75
N GLY A 204 7.65 -0.31 9.52
CA GLY A 204 8.23 0.98 9.19
C GLY A 204 7.44 2.14 9.78
N SER A 205 6.13 2.11 9.68
CA SER A 205 5.25 3.16 10.21
C SER A 205 5.41 3.36 11.72
N LYS A 206 5.62 2.27 12.46
CA LYS A 206 5.88 2.32 13.90
C LYS A 206 7.12 3.16 14.24
N THR A 207 8.22 2.93 13.53
CA THR A 207 9.48 3.66 13.77
C THR A 207 9.41 5.10 13.29
N ALA A 208 8.78 5.35 12.13
CA ALA A 208 8.58 6.69 11.60
C ALA A 208 7.70 7.54 12.53
N ALA A 209 6.55 7.01 12.96
CA ALA A 209 5.64 7.71 13.87
C ALA A 209 6.30 8.02 15.24
N PHE A 210 7.10 7.09 15.76
CA PHE A 210 7.87 7.31 16.99
C PHE A 210 8.88 8.47 16.83
N ALA A 211 9.62 8.47 15.73
CA ALA A 211 10.62 9.53 15.48
C ALA A 211 9.98 10.91 15.25
N ILE A 212 8.82 10.96 14.62
CA ILE A 212 8.08 12.19 14.37
C ILE A 212 7.41 12.70 15.66
N GLY A 213 6.84 11.80 16.49
CA GLY A 213 6.01 12.16 17.63
C GLY A 213 4.73 12.84 17.16
N ALA A 214 3.95 12.19 16.30
CA ALA A 214 2.77 12.74 15.67
C ALA A 214 1.62 12.93 16.67
N ASP A 215 0.90 14.07 16.59
CA ASP A 215 -0.28 14.35 17.39
C ASP A 215 -1.53 13.69 16.79
N VAL A 216 -1.62 13.70 15.46
CA VAL A 216 -2.72 13.08 14.70
C VAL A 216 -2.18 12.43 13.42
N SER A 217 -2.80 11.33 13.00
CA SER A 217 -2.42 10.67 11.77
C SER A 217 -3.62 10.28 10.90
N LEU A 218 -3.40 10.29 9.59
CA LEU A 218 -4.27 9.68 8.59
C LEU A 218 -3.44 8.66 7.79
N THR A 219 -3.85 7.41 7.84
CA THR A 219 -3.30 6.36 6.99
C THR A 219 -4.17 6.19 5.75
N PHE A 220 -3.53 6.02 4.61
CA PHE A 220 -4.19 5.67 3.36
C PHE A 220 -3.79 4.25 3.03
N ASP A 221 -4.76 3.42 2.71
CA ASP A 221 -4.56 2.02 2.38
C ASP A 221 -5.76 1.51 1.59
N VAL A 222 -5.64 0.39 0.91
CA VAL A 222 -6.79 -0.19 0.22
C VAL A 222 -7.69 -0.93 1.21
N THR A 223 -8.97 -1.09 0.85
CA THR A 223 -9.91 -1.91 1.62
C THR A 223 -10.78 -2.75 0.71
N GLY A 224 -11.16 -3.95 1.17
CA GLY A 224 -12.07 -4.84 0.45
C GLY A 224 -13.45 -4.24 0.23
N THR A 225 -14.18 -4.80 -0.72
CA THR A 225 -15.55 -4.35 -1.08
C THR A 225 -16.54 -5.50 -0.99
N GLY A 226 -17.79 -5.18 -0.66
CA GLY A 226 -18.90 -6.14 -0.59
C GLY A 226 -19.74 -6.21 -1.87
N ASP A 227 -19.24 -5.72 -3.01
CA ASP A 227 -19.99 -5.55 -4.26
C ASP A 227 -19.54 -6.46 -5.40
N THR A 228 -18.78 -7.51 -5.10
CA THR A 228 -18.45 -8.58 -6.07
C THR A 228 -19.45 -9.72 -6.02
N ALA A 229 -19.57 -10.49 -7.11
CA ALA A 229 -20.46 -11.63 -7.16
C ALA A 229 -20.12 -12.64 -6.05
N GLY A 230 -21.12 -12.98 -5.23
CA GLY A 230 -20.96 -13.94 -4.11
C GLY A 230 -20.22 -13.40 -2.89
N SER A 231 -19.90 -12.10 -2.83
CA SER A 231 -19.28 -11.50 -1.65
C SER A 231 -20.21 -11.48 -0.43
N LYS A 232 -19.62 -11.52 0.75
CA LYS A 232 -20.38 -11.26 1.98
C LYS A 232 -20.84 -9.80 2.01
N PRO A 233 -22.00 -9.49 2.63
CA PRO A 233 -22.46 -8.12 2.78
C PRO A 233 -21.42 -7.26 3.51
N MET A 234 -21.08 -6.12 2.91
CA MET A 234 -20.16 -5.12 3.46
C MET A 234 -20.64 -3.74 3.02
N ALA A 235 -20.49 -2.73 3.87
CA ALA A 235 -20.92 -1.36 3.55
C ALA A 235 -20.10 -0.72 2.43
N VAL A 236 -18.81 -1.08 2.30
CA VAL A 236 -17.91 -0.52 1.30
C VAL A 236 -18.16 -1.14 -0.08
N LYS A 237 -18.27 -0.28 -1.07
CA LYS A 237 -18.41 -0.65 -2.49
C LYS A 237 -17.54 0.21 -3.38
N LEU A 238 -17.11 -0.32 -4.50
CA LEU A 238 -16.35 0.40 -5.51
C LEU A 238 -17.22 1.49 -6.18
N GLY A 239 -16.71 2.71 -6.28
CA GLY A 239 -17.47 3.88 -6.72
C GLY A 239 -18.32 4.51 -5.61
N GLY A 240 -18.15 4.07 -4.35
CA GLY A 240 -18.87 4.62 -3.20
C GLY A 240 -18.23 5.88 -2.59
N GLY A 241 -17.07 6.29 -3.07
CA GLY A 241 -16.29 7.40 -2.52
C GLY A 241 -15.24 6.92 -1.49
N ALA A 242 -14.60 7.86 -0.82
CA ALA A 242 -13.61 7.60 0.21
C ALA A 242 -14.21 6.75 1.35
N ALA A 243 -13.53 5.68 1.76
CA ALA A 243 -14.00 4.87 2.88
C ALA A 243 -13.35 5.39 4.18
N ILE A 244 -14.14 6.03 5.03
CA ILE A 244 -13.73 6.49 6.36
C ILE A 244 -13.72 5.28 7.28
N LYS A 245 -12.52 4.85 7.70
CA LYS A 245 -12.35 3.67 8.54
C LYS A 245 -12.78 3.96 9.97
N ILE A 246 -13.73 3.17 10.47
CA ILE A 246 -14.11 3.14 11.89
C ILE A 246 -13.29 2.07 12.61
N LYS A 247 -13.15 0.87 11.99
CA LYS A 247 -12.51 -0.27 12.61
C LYS A 247 -12.02 -1.27 11.55
N ASP A 248 -10.87 -1.91 11.84
CA ASP A 248 -10.48 -3.21 11.26
C ASP A 248 -10.11 -4.22 12.38
N MET A 249 -9.41 -5.32 12.05
CA MET A 249 -9.03 -6.31 13.08
C MET A 249 -7.91 -5.78 14.01
N SER A 250 -7.13 -4.82 13.56
CA SER A 250 -5.94 -4.31 14.27
C SER A 250 -6.16 -2.96 14.97
N VAL A 251 -7.18 -2.19 14.57
CA VAL A 251 -7.40 -0.82 15.08
C VAL A 251 -8.89 -0.50 15.25
N ILE A 252 -9.21 0.29 16.26
CA ILE A 252 -10.40 1.13 16.34
C ILE A 252 -9.89 2.56 16.19
N CYS A 253 -10.28 3.24 15.12
CA CYS A 253 -9.85 4.61 14.85
C CYS A 253 -10.37 5.58 15.91
N ASP A 254 -9.63 6.66 16.12
CA ASP A 254 -10.01 7.73 17.05
C ASP A 254 -11.33 8.37 16.61
N SER A 255 -12.30 8.46 17.53
CA SER A 255 -13.65 8.94 17.22
C SER A 255 -13.68 10.41 16.79
N GLU A 256 -12.82 11.27 17.36
CA GLU A 256 -12.74 12.68 16.96
C GLU A 256 -12.25 12.81 15.52
N VAL A 257 -11.30 11.94 15.09
CA VAL A 257 -10.81 11.91 13.70
C VAL A 257 -11.90 11.41 12.75
N VAL A 258 -12.61 10.35 13.13
CA VAL A 258 -13.73 9.80 12.32
C VAL A 258 -14.85 10.82 12.17
N ASP A 259 -15.25 11.47 13.27
CA ASP A 259 -16.31 12.48 13.28
C ASP A 259 -15.93 13.71 12.45
N LYS A 260 -14.66 14.18 12.57
CA LYS A 260 -14.14 15.29 11.76
C LYS A 260 -14.18 14.94 10.27
N LEU A 261 -13.68 13.78 9.87
CA LEU A 261 -13.72 13.32 8.47
C LEU A 261 -15.16 13.22 7.94
N THR A 262 -16.07 12.65 8.73
CA THR A 262 -17.49 12.50 8.37
C THR A 262 -18.17 13.86 8.19
N ARG A 263 -17.91 14.80 9.10
CA ARG A 263 -18.42 16.16 9.01
C ARG A 263 -17.89 16.87 7.76
N ILE A 264 -16.59 16.85 7.53
CA ILE A 264 -15.96 17.46 6.35
C ILE A 264 -16.54 16.88 5.06
N ALA A 265 -16.64 15.55 4.97
CA ALA A 265 -17.21 14.91 3.78
C ALA A 265 -18.61 15.43 3.47
N LYS A 266 -19.46 15.60 4.50
CA LYS A 266 -20.82 16.14 4.36
C LYS A 266 -20.82 17.62 3.95
N GLU A 267 -20.04 18.46 4.65
CA GLU A 267 -20.00 19.91 4.43
C GLU A 267 -19.43 20.29 3.05
N LYS A 268 -18.42 19.55 2.60
CA LYS A 268 -17.74 19.76 1.31
C LYS A 268 -18.35 18.95 0.17
N ASN A 269 -19.42 18.20 0.44
CA ASN A 269 -20.08 17.34 -0.55
C ASN A 269 -19.08 16.34 -1.20
N ILE A 270 -18.16 15.79 -0.41
CA ILE A 270 -17.23 14.76 -0.84
C ILE A 270 -17.88 13.39 -0.66
N LYS A 271 -17.95 12.62 -1.73
CA LYS A 271 -18.53 11.27 -1.68
C LYS A 271 -17.73 10.38 -0.75
N SER A 272 -18.38 9.81 0.25
CA SER A 272 -17.75 8.96 1.27
C SER A 272 -18.67 7.84 1.74
N GLN A 273 -18.08 6.87 2.40
CA GLN A 273 -18.77 5.75 3.04
C GLN A 273 -18.01 5.36 4.31
N HIS A 274 -18.69 4.72 5.27
CA HIS A 274 -18.03 4.22 6.48
C HIS A 274 -17.51 2.80 6.27
N GLU A 275 -16.37 2.49 6.88
CA GLU A 275 -15.73 1.19 6.80
C GLU A 275 -15.66 0.52 8.17
N ILE A 276 -16.17 -0.71 8.23
CA ILE A 276 -15.89 -1.69 9.29
C ILE A 276 -15.42 -2.96 8.59
N LEU A 277 -14.14 -3.29 8.75
CA LEU A 277 -13.52 -4.46 8.18
C LEU A 277 -13.34 -5.51 9.29
N ALA A 278 -13.78 -6.75 9.04
CA ALA A 278 -13.71 -7.82 10.05
C ALA A 278 -12.33 -8.53 10.05
N TYR A 279 -11.45 -8.21 9.12
CA TYR A 279 -10.14 -8.83 8.92
C TYR A 279 -9.12 -7.79 8.47
N GLY A 280 -7.85 -8.19 8.35
CA GLY A 280 -6.78 -7.30 7.92
C GLY A 280 -6.40 -6.26 8.97
N GLY A 281 -5.44 -5.46 8.62
CA GLY A 281 -4.92 -4.35 9.42
C GLY A 281 -4.27 -3.33 8.50
N THR A 282 -3.80 -2.24 9.05
CA THR A 282 -3.09 -1.18 8.33
C THR A 282 -2.06 -0.54 9.26
N ASP A 283 -1.19 0.27 8.72
CA ASP A 283 -0.23 1.08 9.48
C ASP A 283 -0.86 1.94 10.58
N THR A 284 -2.18 2.22 10.50
CA THR A 284 -2.93 2.96 11.52
C THR A 284 -2.73 2.39 12.92
N SER A 285 -2.74 1.06 13.05
CA SER A 285 -2.63 0.38 14.34
C SER A 285 -1.27 0.59 15.01
N SER A 286 -0.21 0.52 14.24
CA SER A 286 1.15 0.72 14.76
C SER A 286 1.44 2.19 15.08
N ILE A 287 0.88 3.12 14.28
CA ILE A 287 0.98 4.56 14.53
C ILE A 287 0.21 4.94 15.80
N GLN A 288 -1.03 4.41 15.97
CA GLN A 288 -1.88 4.68 17.14
C GLN A 288 -1.17 4.33 18.45
N MET A 289 -0.43 3.24 18.48
CA MET A 289 0.25 2.73 19.68
C MET A 289 1.68 3.26 19.86
N THR A 290 2.09 4.25 19.09
CA THR A 290 3.46 4.80 19.17
C THR A 290 3.60 5.80 20.29
N GLY A 291 4.69 5.71 21.08
CA GLY A 291 5.00 6.63 22.18
C GLY A 291 3.92 6.60 23.25
N ALA A 292 3.31 7.77 23.54
CA ALA A 292 2.20 7.90 24.48
C ALA A 292 0.83 7.70 23.79
N GLY A 293 0.82 7.33 22.53
CA GLY A 293 -0.37 7.21 21.68
C GLY A 293 -0.50 8.36 20.70
N CYS A 294 -1.09 8.10 19.52
CA CYS A 294 -1.41 9.07 18.49
C CYS A 294 -2.91 8.96 18.16
N ARG A 295 -3.58 10.10 17.95
CA ARG A 295 -4.97 10.08 17.43
C ARG A 295 -4.94 9.65 15.98
N ALA A 296 -5.23 8.39 15.74
CA ALA A 296 -5.08 7.79 14.42
C ALA A 296 -6.43 7.51 13.76
N GLY A 297 -6.53 7.90 12.49
CA GLY A 297 -7.61 7.57 11.59
C GLY A 297 -7.09 7.03 10.28
N ALA A 298 -8.00 6.54 9.44
CA ALA A 298 -7.68 6.10 8.10
C ALA A 298 -8.76 6.48 7.09
N ILE A 299 -8.32 6.75 5.88
CA ILE A 299 -9.16 6.92 4.69
C ILE A 299 -8.78 5.84 3.70
N SER A 300 -9.62 4.81 3.57
CA SER A 300 -9.31 3.66 2.73
C SER A 300 -9.82 3.85 1.30
N ILE A 301 -9.06 3.28 0.36
CA ILE A 301 -9.40 3.23 -1.06
C ILE A 301 -10.16 1.93 -1.32
N PRO A 302 -11.46 1.96 -1.69
CA PRO A 302 -12.17 0.75 -2.08
C PRO A 302 -11.45 0.02 -3.20
N SER A 303 -11.08 -1.25 -2.96
CA SER A 303 -10.36 -2.08 -3.92
C SER A 303 -10.95 -3.48 -3.99
N ARG A 304 -11.02 -4.04 -5.18
CA ARG A 304 -11.35 -5.45 -5.42
C ARG A 304 -10.09 -6.24 -5.68
N TYR A 305 -10.14 -7.53 -5.33
CA TYR A 305 -9.09 -8.50 -5.67
C TYR A 305 -7.72 -8.18 -5.05
N ILE A 306 -7.71 -7.58 -3.86
CA ILE A 306 -6.50 -7.28 -3.09
C ILE A 306 -5.65 -8.54 -2.94
N HIS A 307 -4.32 -8.40 -2.92
CA HIS A 307 -3.34 -9.49 -2.85
C HIS A 307 -3.43 -10.49 -4.03
N SER A 308 -3.79 -9.96 -5.21
CA SER A 308 -3.80 -10.73 -6.46
C SER A 308 -2.97 -10.04 -7.56
N GLY A 309 -2.94 -10.64 -8.74
CA GLY A 309 -2.29 -10.02 -9.92
C GLY A 309 -3.09 -8.91 -10.59
N VAL A 310 -4.32 -8.61 -10.12
CA VAL A 310 -5.31 -7.80 -10.85
C VAL A 310 -6.19 -6.92 -9.93
N GLU A 311 -5.59 -6.27 -8.97
CA GLU A 311 -6.28 -5.34 -8.07
C GLU A 311 -7.00 -4.24 -8.84
N MET A 312 -8.14 -3.77 -8.33
CA MET A 312 -8.99 -2.81 -9.06
C MET A 312 -9.52 -1.70 -8.15
N ILE A 313 -9.32 -0.45 -8.54
CA ILE A 313 -9.88 0.73 -7.87
C ILE A 313 -10.69 1.60 -8.82
N ASP A 314 -11.49 2.51 -8.25
CA ASP A 314 -12.16 3.59 -8.97
C ASP A 314 -11.42 4.91 -8.74
N MET A 315 -11.06 5.60 -9.82
CA MET A 315 -10.32 6.86 -9.75
C MET A 315 -11.12 8.03 -9.16
N ASN A 316 -12.46 7.92 -9.09
CA ASN A 316 -13.28 8.90 -8.37
C ASN A 316 -13.21 8.66 -6.86
N ASP A 317 -13.15 7.38 -6.39
CA ASP A 317 -12.93 7.06 -4.98
C ASP A 317 -11.53 7.52 -4.56
N TYR A 318 -10.52 7.24 -5.39
CA TYR A 318 -9.15 7.72 -5.21
C TYR A 318 -9.08 9.25 -5.08
N LYS A 319 -9.78 9.97 -5.96
CA LYS A 319 -9.88 11.43 -5.88
C LYS A 319 -10.59 11.90 -4.62
N ALA A 320 -11.66 11.23 -4.22
CA ALA A 320 -12.41 11.57 -3.00
C ALA A 320 -11.55 11.41 -1.73
N CYS A 321 -10.67 10.38 -1.66
CA CYS A 321 -9.71 10.22 -0.56
C CYS A 321 -8.75 11.42 -0.48
N ILE A 322 -8.22 11.87 -1.62
CA ILE A 322 -7.33 13.04 -1.67
C ILE A 322 -8.08 14.31 -1.25
N ASP A 323 -9.28 14.55 -1.80
CA ASP A 323 -10.08 15.73 -1.51
C ASP A 323 -10.40 15.81 -0.01
N LEU A 324 -10.81 14.70 0.59
CA LEU A 324 -11.16 14.61 2.01
C LEU A 324 -9.96 14.90 2.91
N ALA A 325 -8.80 14.34 2.61
CA ALA A 325 -7.59 14.55 3.37
C ALA A 325 -7.06 15.99 3.27
N VAL A 326 -7.13 16.60 2.09
CA VAL A 326 -6.74 18.00 1.90
C VAL A 326 -7.61 18.93 2.74
N GLU A 327 -8.93 18.73 2.76
CA GLU A 327 -9.81 19.55 3.60
C GLU A 327 -9.59 19.29 5.10
N PHE A 328 -9.26 18.04 5.50
CA PHE A 328 -8.91 17.71 6.89
C PHE A 328 -7.66 18.48 7.38
N ILE A 329 -6.65 18.62 6.52
CA ILE A 329 -5.40 19.31 6.84
C ILE A 329 -5.60 20.83 6.95
N LYS A 330 -6.53 21.38 6.17
CA LYS A 330 -6.82 22.84 6.14
C LYS A 330 -7.58 23.35 7.36
N GLU A 331 -8.26 22.46 8.11
CA GLU A 331 -8.99 22.76 9.35
C GLU A 331 -8.16 22.46 10.62
#